data_6f39048452cbe20272f5b1743ee18abf
#
_entry.id   6f39048452cbe20272f5b1743ee18abf
#
_cell.length_a   1.000
_cell.length_b   1.000
_cell.length_c   1.000
_cell.angle_alpha   90.00
_cell.angle_beta   90.00
_cell.angle_gamma   90.00
#
_symmetry.space_group_name_H-M   'P 1'
#
loop_
_entity.id
_entity.type
_entity.pdbx_description
1 polymer ?
#
loop_
_entity_poly.entity_id
_entity_poly.type
_entity_poly.pdbx_seq_one_letter_code
_entity_poly.pdbx_strand_id
1 'polypeptide(L)'
;MKDASALGQAELIGTRLIVWDHKTGLGIYRSGFFGKPVGIPKPKPDQDFEVPLLLDLMEGLYLLEHKRIGVVDGRSKKPVGKAVLLKAARETYRGFSAAYQVYKDLREKGYVVTPGIKFGADFAVYEHGPGIDHAPFIVSVETPDSIMGPFEVVRAGRLATTVRKHFIMAIPDTKSGKIRYLVFQWFKA
;
A
#
# COMPACT_ATOMS: atom_id res chain seq x y z
N MET A 1 -7.42 23.59 7.48
CA MET A 1 -7.22 22.15 7.69
C MET A 1 -8.50 21.64 8.34
N LYS A 2 -9.33 20.86 7.61
CA LYS A 2 -10.51 20.24 8.20
C LYS A 2 -10.00 19.14 9.15
N ASP A 3 -10.41 19.20 10.41
CA ASP A 3 -10.23 18.13 11.38
C ASP A 3 -10.76 16.83 10.76
N ALA A 4 -9.85 15.93 10.42
CA ALA A 4 -10.21 14.60 9.95
C ALA A 4 -10.65 13.81 11.19
N SER A 5 -11.93 13.90 11.56
CA SER A 5 -12.51 12.98 12.53
C SER A 5 -12.21 11.56 12.06
N ALA A 6 -11.75 10.69 12.99
CA ALA A 6 -11.46 9.30 12.66
C ALA A 6 -12.68 8.68 11.96
N LEU A 7 -12.46 8.11 10.76
CA LEU A 7 -13.54 7.51 9.97
C LEU A 7 -14.17 6.29 10.65
N GLY A 8 -13.50 5.69 11.65
CA GLY A 8 -14.03 4.58 12.43
C GLY A 8 -12.96 3.70 13.08
N GLN A 9 -13.36 2.50 13.43
CA GLN A 9 -12.55 1.55 14.19
C GLN A 9 -12.27 0.29 13.35
N ALA A 10 -11.03 -0.18 13.39
CA ALA A 10 -10.60 -1.45 12.83
C ALA A 10 -10.15 -2.42 13.93
N GLU A 11 -10.39 -3.70 13.78
CA GLU A 11 -9.93 -4.76 14.67
C GLU A 11 -8.73 -5.47 14.11
N LEU A 12 -7.64 -5.54 14.88
CA LEU A 12 -6.48 -6.34 14.54
C LEU A 12 -6.74 -7.81 14.86
N ILE A 13 -6.79 -8.64 13.83
CA ILE A 13 -6.97 -10.08 13.94
C ILE A 13 -5.85 -10.77 13.15
N GLY A 14 -4.91 -11.39 13.87
CA GLY A 14 -3.70 -11.95 13.24
C GLY A 14 -2.88 -10.88 12.54
N THR A 15 -2.77 -10.98 11.22
CA THR A 15 -1.99 -10.07 10.37
C THR A 15 -2.87 -9.14 9.52
N ARG A 16 -4.13 -8.99 9.87
CA ARG A 16 -5.11 -8.17 9.14
C ARG A 16 -5.87 -7.25 10.07
N LEU A 17 -6.34 -6.15 9.51
CA LEU A 17 -7.28 -5.28 10.19
C LEU A 17 -8.64 -5.40 9.51
N ILE A 18 -9.70 -5.57 10.31
CA ILE A 18 -11.06 -5.71 9.80
C ILE A 18 -11.88 -4.51 10.28
N VAL A 19 -12.48 -3.82 9.34
CA VAL A 19 -13.51 -2.79 9.60
C VAL A 19 -14.85 -3.46 9.38
N TRP A 20 -15.52 -3.78 10.49
CA TRP A 20 -16.80 -4.52 10.47
C TRP A 20 -17.98 -3.67 9.99
N ASP A 21 -18.00 -2.40 10.39
CA ASP A 21 -19.03 -1.48 9.95
C ASP A 21 -18.85 -1.16 8.46
N HIS A 22 -19.80 -1.60 7.63
CA HIS A 22 -19.72 -1.46 6.19
C HIS A 22 -19.74 0.00 5.70
N LYS A 23 -20.45 0.90 6.42
CA LYS A 23 -20.48 2.33 6.05
C LYS A 23 -19.12 2.97 6.26
N THR A 24 -18.49 2.71 7.40
CA THR A 24 -17.11 3.10 7.70
C THR A 24 -16.13 2.48 6.67
N GLY A 25 -16.27 1.18 6.39
CA GLY A 25 -15.44 0.48 5.41
C GLY A 25 -15.54 1.10 4.02
N LEU A 26 -16.74 1.40 3.56
CA LEU A 26 -17.00 2.07 2.28
C LEU A 26 -16.38 3.46 2.24
N GLY A 27 -16.49 4.24 3.32
CA GLY A 27 -15.87 5.56 3.46
C GLY A 27 -14.33 5.49 3.38
N ILE A 28 -13.71 4.51 4.05
CA ILE A 28 -12.27 4.27 4.00
C ILE A 28 -11.84 3.88 2.58
N TYR A 29 -12.53 2.92 1.94
CA TYR A 29 -12.24 2.49 0.59
C TYR A 29 -12.31 3.66 -0.40
N ARG A 30 -13.40 4.41 -0.42
CA ARG A 30 -13.59 5.56 -1.31
C ARG A 30 -12.61 6.72 -1.07
N SER A 31 -12.03 6.81 0.12
CA SER A 31 -11.09 7.86 0.46
C SER A 31 -9.69 7.70 -0.14
N GLY A 32 -9.44 6.60 -0.87
CA GLY A 32 -8.13 6.33 -1.49
C GLY A 32 -7.91 4.86 -1.81
N PHE A 33 -8.96 4.08 -2.03
CA PHE A 33 -8.89 2.65 -2.37
C PHE A 33 -8.12 1.81 -1.34
N PHE A 34 -8.27 2.15 -0.06
CA PHE A 34 -7.69 1.36 1.02
C PHE A 34 -8.48 0.07 1.24
N GLY A 35 -7.77 -1.03 1.37
CA GLY A 35 -8.33 -2.33 1.70
C GLY A 35 -9.06 -3.03 0.54
N LYS A 36 -9.71 -4.14 0.92
CA LYS A 36 -10.56 -4.93 0.02
C LYS A 36 -11.85 -5.33 0.75
N PRO A 37 -13.01 -5.09 0.17
CA PRO A 37 -14.26 -5.62 0.71
C PRO A 37 -14.26 -7.15 0.62
N VAL A 38 -14.68 -7.80 1.69
CA VAL A 38 -14.69 -9.27 1.81
C VAL A 38 -15.58 -9.88 0.72
N GLY A 39 -15.05 -10.85 -0.01
CA GLY A 39 -15.79 -11.52 -1.08
C GLY A 39 -15.90 -10.76 -2.40
N ILE A 40 -15.37 -9.53 -2.49
CA ILE A 40 -15.38 -8.72 -3.72
C ILE A 40 -13.93 -8.51 -4.21
N PRO A 41 -13.40 -9.35 -5.09
CA PRO A 41 -12.00 -9.30 -5.49
C PRO A 41 -11.62 -8.10 -6.34
N LYS A 42 -12.59 -7.51 -7.05
CA LYS A 42 -12.41 -6.35 -7.94
C LYS A 42 -13.59 -5.38 -7.78
N PRO A 43 -13.67 -4.66 -6.67
CA PRO A 43 -14.74 -3.68 -6.49
C PRO A 43 -14.59 -2.56 -7.52
N LYS A 44 -15.71 -2.13 -8.11
CA LYS A 44 -15.72 -0.96 -8.99
C LYS A 44 -15.59 0.32 -8.14
N PRO A 45 -15.05 1.41 -8.70
CA PRO A 45 -14.84 2.66 -7.96
C PRO A 45 -16.11 3.24 -7.33
N ASP A 46 -17.23 3.11 -8.02
CA ASP A 46 -18.56 3.62 -7.66
C ASP A 46 -19.46 2.56 -7.00
N GLN A 47 -18.98 1.31 -6.87
CA GLN A 47 -19.74 0.22 -6.30
C GLN A 47 -19.86 0.37 -4.78
N ASP A 48 -21.11 0.36 -4.29
CA ASP A 48 -21.40 0.19 -2.87
C ASP A 48 -21.25 -1.27 -2.45
N PHE A 49 -20.87 -1.47 -1.20
CA PHE A 49 -20.80 -2.79 -0.61
C PHE A 49 -21.25 -2.75 0.85
N GLU A 50 -21.91 -3.83 1.27
CA GLU A 50 -22.40 -4.02 2.64
C GLU A 50 -21.68 -5.19 3.34
N VAL A 51 -20.38 -5.29 3.09
CA VAL A 51 -19.50 -6.32 3.66
C VAL A 51 -18.36 -5.66 4.40
N PRO A 52 -17.71 -6.36 5.36
CA PRO A 52 -16.54 -5.83 6.04
C PRO A 52 -15.41 -5.47 5.09
N LEU A 53 -14.63 -4.45 5.43
CA LEU A 53 -13.42 -4.08 4.71
C LEU A 53 -12.19 -4.68 5.39
N LEU A 54 -11.38 -5.37 4.61
CA LEU A 54 -10.13 -5.97 5.04
C LEU A 54 -8.96 -5.07 4.65
N LEU A 55 -8.22 -4.58 5.63
CA LEU A 55 -6.98 -3.81 5.44
C LEU A 55 -5.77 -4.70 5.73
N ASP A 56 -4.66 -4.45 5.03
CA ASP A 56 -3.38 -5.01 5.42
C ASP A 56 -2.71 -4.17 6.52
N LEU A 57 -1.59 -4.67 7.05
CA LEU A 57 -0.87 -3.98 8.14
C LEU A 57 -0.26 -2.65 7.68
N MET A 58 0.10 -2.52 6.42
CA MET A 58 0.69 -1.31 5.85
C MET A 58 -0.36 -0.21 5.70
N GLU A 59 -1.52 -0.55 5.15
CA GLU A 59 -2.68 0.33 5.04
C GLU A 59 -3.19 0.76 6.41
N GLY A 60 -3.33 -0.20 7.33
CA GLY A 60 -3.78 0.06 8.69
C GLY A 60 -2.83 0.98 9.46
N LEU A 61 -1.51 0.77 9.34
CA LEU A 61 -0.50 1.62 9.98
C LEU A 61 -0.57 3.05 9.41
N TYR A 62 -0.68 3.19 8.09
CA TYR A 62 -0.80 4.49 7.43
C TYR A 62 -2.05 5.25 7.90
N LEU A 63 -3.20 4.58 7.91
CA LEU A 63 -4.46 5.19 8.33
C LEU A 63 -4.45 5.55 9.82
N LEU A 64 -3.83 4.72 10.68
CA LEU A 64 -3.66 5.01 12.11
C LEU A 64 -2.73 6.22 12.34
N GLU A 65 -1.60 6.30 11.63
CA GLU A 65 -0.68 7.44 11.72
C GLU A 65 -1.35 8.76 11.33
N HIS A 66 -2.24 8.72 10.33
CA HIS A 66 -2.98 9.89 9.87
C HIS A 66 -4.28 10.13 10.64
N LYS A 67 -4.49 9.42 11.78
CA LYS A 67 -5.66 9.55 12.64
C LYS A 67 -7.00 9.31 11.90
N ARG A 68 -6.95 8.51 10.85
CA ARG A 68 -8.14 8.19 10.05
C ARG A 68 -8.93 7.00 10.57
N ILE A 69 -8.27 6.11 11.32
CA ILE A 69 -8.89 5.00 12.03
C ILE A 69 -8.33 4.89 13.44
N GLY A 70 -9.14 4.37 14.37
CA GLY A 70 -8.67 3.74 15.60
C GLY A 70 -8.45 2.24 15.37
N VAL A 71 -7.51 1.64 16.10
CA VAL A 71 -7.29 0.20 16.03
C VAL A 71 -7.45 -0.40 17.43
N VAL A 72 -8.14 -1.54 17.52
CA VAL A 72 -8.25 -2.33 18.74
C VAL A 72 -7.84 -3.77 18.47
N ASP A 73 -7.38 -4.47 19.49
CA ASP A 73 -7.13 -5.90 19.44
C ASP A 73 -8.44 -6.69 19.31
N GLY A 74 -8.51 -7.61 18.36
CA GLY A 74 -9.75 -8.33 18.05
C GLY A 74 -10.27 -9.21 19.18
N ARG A 75 -9.42 -9.64 20.13
CA ARG A 75 -9.82 -10.47 21.28
C ARG A 75 -10.09 -9.62 22.53
N SER A 76 -9.10 -8.85 22.93
CA SER A 76 -9.18 -8.09 24.21
C SER A 76 -9.93 -6.78 24.08
N LYS A 77 -10.21 -6.31 22.86
CA LYS A 77 -10.82 -5.00 22.53
C LYS A 77 -10.04 -3.80 23.09
N LYS A 78 -8.80 -4.02 23.53
CA LYS A 78 -7.92 -2.95 24.00
C LYS A 78 -7.37 -2.15 22.80
N PRO A 79 -7.16 -0.84 22.96
CA PRO A 79 -6.54 -0.02 21.93
C PRO A 79 -5.17 -0.52 21.53
N VAL A 80 -4.92 -0.56 20.21
CA VAL A 80 -3.63 -0.93 19.61
C VAL A 80 -2.98 0.33 19.06
N GLY A 81 -1.87 0.72 19.67
CA GLY A 81 -1.11 1.89 19.22
C GLY A 81 -0.14 1.57 18.08
N LYS A 82 0.41 2.63 17.48
CA LYS A 82 1.38 2.56 16.36
C LYS A 82 2.52 1.58 16.63
N ALA A 83 3.11 1.60 17.82
CA ALA A 83 4.27 0.76 18.14
C ALA A 83 3.96 -0.74 18.06
N VAL A 84 2.78 -1.15 18.54
CA VAL A 84 2.32 -2.53 18.50
C VAL A 84 2.05 -2.97 17.06
N LEU A 85 1.35 -2.13 16.28
CA LEU A 85 1.04 -2.43 14.88
C LEU A 85 2.31 -2.50 14.02
N LEU A 86 3.26 -1.59 14.24
CA LEU A 86 4.56 -1.58 13.57
C LEU A 86 5.39 -2.85 13.91
N LYS A 87 5.37 -3.29 15.17
CA LYS A 87 6.03 -4.54 15.58
C LYS A 87 5.42 -5.73 14.86
N ALA A 88 4.10 -5.88 14.89
CA ALA A 88 3.40 -6.95 14.18
C ALA A 88 3.70 -6.96 12.67
N ALA A 89 3.77 -5.78 12.06
CA ALA A 89 4.08 -5.65 10.64
C ALA A 89 5.51 -6.08 10.29
N ARG A 90 6.49 -5.71 11.13
CA ARG A 90 7.90 -6.11 10.96
C ARG A 90 8.12 -7.62 11.15
N GLU A 91 7.37 -8.25 12.03
CA GLU A 91 7.41 -9.68 12.25
C GLU A 91 6.76 -10.45 11.09
N THR A 92 5.78 -9.85 10.42
CA THR A 92 5.04 -10.47 9.31
C THR A 92 5.74 -10.31 7.96
N TYR A 93 6.34 -9.14 7.69
CA TYR A 93 6.90 -8.80 6.39
C TYR A 93 8.39 -8.49 6.48
N ARG A 94 9.19 -9.32 5.82
CA ARG A 94 10.62 -9.04 5.65
C ARG A 94 10.80 -7.72 4.88
N GLY A 95 11.63 -6.81 5.41
CA GLY A 95 11.87 -5.51 4.77
C GLY A 95 10.75 -4.50 4.94
N PHE A 96 9.77 -4.75 5.85
CA PHE A 96 8.61 -3.88 6.06
C PHE A 96 8.95 -2.41 6.17
N SER A 97 9.99 -2.04 6.93
CA SER A 97 10.32 -0.63 7.17
C SER A 97 10.69 0.12 5.89
N ALA A 98 11.44 -0.52 4.99
CA ALA A 98 11.79 0.04 3.69
C ALA A 98 10.56 0.16 2.78
N ALA A 99 9.77 -0.92 2.68
CA ALA A 99 8.54 -0.94 1.88
C ALA A 99 7.52 0.10 2.40
N TYR A 100 7.34 0.20 3.72
CA TYR A 100 6.42 1.17 4.31
C TYR A 100 6.85 2.62 4.08
N GLN A 101 8.16 2.90 4.10
CA GLN A 101 8.67 4.24 3.79
C GLN A 101 8.30 4.65 2.35
N VAL A 102 8.47 3.74 1.39
CA VAL A 102 8.10 3.98 -0.01
C VAL A 102 6.57 4.10 -0.17
N TYR A 103 5.81 3.19 0.46
CA TYR A 103 4.36 3.24 0.45
C TYR A 103 3.84 4.59 0.93
N LYS A 104 4.34 5.03 2.09
CA LYS A 104 3.95 6.30 2.71
C LYS A 104 4.27 7.49 1.82
N ASP A 105 5.49 7.58 1.27
CA ASP A 105 5.91 8.66 0.38
C ASP A 105 5.01 8.74 -0.88
N LEU A 106 4.70 7.60 -1.49
CA LEU A 106 3.81 7.56 -2.66
C LEU A 106 2.38 7.99 -2.31
N ARG A 107 1.86 7.55 -1.15
CA ARG A 107 0.53 7.95 -0.67
C ARG A 107 0.46 9.44 -0.35
N GLU A 108 1.49 10.01 0.26
CA GLU A 108 1.58 11.44 0.58
C GLU A 108 1.69 12.31 -0.67
N LYS A 109 2.22 11.76 -1.77
CA LYS A 109 2.22 12.39 -3.10
C LYS A 109 0.87 12.26 -3.84
N GLY A 110 -0.12 11.63 -3.23
CA GLY A 110 -1.48 11.52 -3.78
C GLY A 110 -1.74 10.27 -4.63
N TYR A 111 -0.77 9.39 -4.79
CA TYR A 111 -0.96 8.16 -5.57
C TYR A 111 -1.80 7.13 -4.81
N VAL A 112 -2.53 6.31 -5.56
CA VAL A 112 -3.15 5.09 -5.04
C VAL A 112 -2.16 3.93 -5.19
N VAL A 113 -1.79 3.33 -4.06
CA VAL A 113 -0.78 2.27 -4.00
C VAL A 113 -1.46 0.97 -3.59
N THR A 114 -1.28 -0.06 -4.41
CA THR A 114 -1.81 -1.41 -4.17
C THR A 114 -0.70 -2.46 -4.28
N PRO A 115 -0.89 -3.70 -3.76
CA PRO A 115 0.11 -4.75 -3.91
C PRO A 115 0.44 -5.05 -5.38
N GLY A 116 1.74 -5.09 -5.69
CA GLY A 116 2.29 -5.33 -7.04
C GLY A 116 2.54 -6.79 -7.39
N ILE A 117 2.06 -7.75 -6.59
CA ILE A 117 2.34 -9.20 -6.72
C ILE A 117 2.07 -9.74 -8.13
N LYS A 118 1.00 -9.28 -8.80
CA LYS A 118 0.68 -9.66 -10.19
C LYS A 118 1.81 -9.36 -11.17
N PHE A 119 2.65 -8.39 -10.85
CA PHE A 119 3.75 -7.94 -11.69
C PHE A 119 5.12 -8.40 -11.17
N GLY A 120 5.12 -9.20 -10.07
CA GLY A 120 6.36 -9.62 -9.40
C GLY A 120 7.12 -8.44 -8.77
N ALA A 121 6.41 -7.43 -8.30
CA ALA A 121 6.94 -6.24 -7.65
C ALA A 121 6.22 -5.96 -6.34
N ASP A 122 6.70 -4.99 -5.56
CA ASP A 122 6.08 -4.65 -4.28
C ASP A 122 4.76 -3.90 -4.47
N PHE A 123 4.74 -2.90 -5.37
CA PHE A 123 3.58 -2.05 -5.55
C PHE A 123 3.19 -1.87 -7.02
N ALA A 124 1.87 -1.80 -7.24
CA ALA A 124 1.26 -1.21 -8.43
C ALA A 124 0.67 0.15 -8.03
N VAL A 125 1.08 1.20 -8.73
CA VAL A 125 0.79 2.59 -8.37
C VAL A 125 -0.05 3.23 -9.46
N TYR A 126 -1.14 3.88 -9.04
CA TYR A 126 -2.14 4.50 -9.90
C TYR A 126 -2.18 6.01 -9.62
N GLU A 127 -2.53 6.78 -10.62
CA GLU A 127 -2.80 8.22 -10.45
C GLU A 127 -4.18 8.45 -9.84
N HIS A 128 -5.20 7.70 -10.30
CA HIS A 128 -6.58 7.86 -9.86
C HIS A 128 -7.14 6.64 -9.13
N GLY A 129 -6.73 5.44 -9.51
CA GLY A 129 -7.06 4.21 -8.79
C GLY A 129 -7.57 3.05 -9.63
N PRO A 130 -7.64 1.85 -9.01
CA PRO A 130 -8.08 0.64 -9.68
C PRO A 130 -9.50 0.79 -10.26
N GLY A 131 -9.64 0.49 -11.56
CA GLY A 131 -10.93 0.59 -12.26
C GLY A 131 -11.22 1.96 -12.85
N ILE A 132 -10.45 2.99 -12.49
CA ILE A 132 -10.49 4.32 -13.11
C ILE A 132 -9.40 4.43 -14.17
N ASP A 133 -8.17 4.08 -13.78
CA ASP A 133 -7.01 4.06 -14.67
C ASP A 133 -6.29 2.71 -14.61
N HIS A 134 -5.33 2.53 -15.52
CA HIS A 134 -4.38 1.43 -15.46
C HIS A 134 -3.16 1.89 -14.67
N ALA A 135 -2.68 1.10 -13.71
CA ALA A 135 -1.47 1.43 -12.95
C ALA A 135 -0.32 1.80 -13.91
N PRO A 136 0.08 3.07 -14.01
CA PRO A 136 1.15 3.47 -14.92
C PRO A 136 2.52 3.06 -14.38
N PHE A 137 2.65 2.89 -13.06
CA PHE A 137 3.92 2.60 -12.43
C PHE A 137 3.88 1.26 -11.69
N ILE A 138 4.96 0.51 -11.83
CA ILE A 138 5.25 -0.71 -11.06
C ILE A 138 6.52 -0.44 -10.27
N VAL A 139 6.44 -0.59 -8.95
CA VAL A 139 7.52 -0.21 -8.04
C VAL A 139 8.06 -1.43 -7.31
N SER A 140 9.36 -1.66 -7.42
CA SER A 140 10.12 -2.57 -6.55
C SER A 140 10.90 -1.77 -5.53
N VAL A 141 10.93 -2.27 -4.29
CA VAL A 141 11.67 -1.66 -3.19
C VAL A 141 12.97 -2.42 -3.00
N GLU A 142 14.07 -1.69 -3.12
CA GLU A 142 15.42 -2.24 -2.97
C GLU A 142 16.13 -1.59 -1.78
N THR A 143 17.07 -2.31 -1.18
CA THR A 143 17.91 -1.71 -0.14
C THR A 143 19.13 -1.03 -0.78
N PRO A 144 19.76 -0.05 -0.11
CA PRO A 144 20.98 0.61 -0.62
C PRO A 144 22.12 -0.37 -0.93
N ASP A 145 22.14 -1.52 -0.25
CA ASP A 145 23.18 -2.55 -0.40
C ASP A 145 22.75 -3.67 -1.36
N SER A 146 21.59 -3.55 -2.03
CA SER A 146 21.14 -4.53 -3.02
C SER A 146 22.07 -4.52 -4.23
N ILE A 147 22.51 -5.71 -4.65
CA ILE A 147 23.25 -5.90 -5.89
C ILE A 147 22.24 -6.24 -6.97
N MET A 148 22.16 -5.38 -7.99
CA MET A 148 21.34 -5.62 -9.16
C MET A 148 22.12 -6.47 -10.17
N GLY A 149 21.64 -7.68 -10.43
CA GLY A 149 22.18 -8.53 -11.50
C GLY A 149 21.54 -8.26 -12.86
N PRO A 150 22.05 -8.88 -13.92
CA PRO A 150 21.48 -8.74 -15.27
C PRO A 150 20.03 -9.17 -15.36
N PHE A 151 19.61 -10.14 -14.53
CA PHE A 151 18.23 -10.66 -14.52
C PHE A 151 17.23 -9.59 -14.09
N GLU A 152 17.56 -8.82 -13.05
CA GLU A 152 16.71 -7.72 -12.55
C GLU A 152 16.55 -6.62 -13.60
N VAL A 153 17.63 -6.30 -14.31
CA VAL A 153 17.60 -5.31 -15.40
C VAL A 153 16.72 -5.78 -16.56
N VAL A 154 16.87 -7.04 -16.98
CA VAL A 154 16.03 -7.64 -18.04
C VAL A 154 14.56 -7.68 -17.60
N ARG A 155 14.28 -8.05 -16.36
CA ARG A 155 12.91 -8.05 -15.80
C ARG A 155 12.30 -6.66 -15.83
N ALA A 156 13.04 -5.64 -15.41
CA ALA A 156 12.60 -4.24 -15.44
C ALA A 156 12.28 -3.79 -16.88
N GLY A 157 13.15 -4.09 -17.83
CA GLY A 157 12.94 -3.79 -19.25
C GLY A 157 11.70 -4.49 -19.81
N ARG A 158 11.50 -5.77 -19.51
CA ARG A 158 10.33 -6.53 -19.95
C ARG A 158 9.02 -5.99 -19.38
N LEU A 159 8.99 -5.61 -18.11
CA LEU A 159 7.81 -4.99 -17.50
C LEU A 159 7.51 -3.65 -18.16
N ALA A 160 8.52 -2.83 -18.43
CA ALA A 160 8.34 -1.55 -19.10
C ALA A 160 7.81 -1.70 -20.54
N THR A 161 8.25 -2.73 -21.28
CA THR A 161 7.85 -2.94 -22.69
C THR A 161 6.56 -3.73 -22.86
N THR A 162 6.46 -4.90 -22.20
CA THR A 162 5.35 -5.85 -22.44
C THR A 162 4.01 -5.33 -21.90
N VAL A 163 4.03 -4.61 -20.79
CA VAL A 163 2.78 -4.11 -20.15
C VAL A 163 2.61 -2.60 -20.28
N ARG A 164 3.47 -1.93 -21.05
CA ARG A 164 3.44 -0.46 -21.27
C ARG A 164 3.37 0.32 -19.95
N LYS A 165 4.20 -0.07 -18.97
CA LYS A 165 4.24 0.52 -17.63
C LYS A 165 5.67 0.99 -17.34
N HIS A 166 5.79 2.06 -16.57
CA HIS A 166 7.10 2.46 -16.07
C HIS A 166 7.47 1.57 -14.89
N PHE A 167 8.60 0.90 -15.01
CA PHE A 167 9.18 0.19 -13.88
C PHE A 167 10.05 1.15 -13.08
N ILE A 168 9.78 1.22 -11.79
CA ILE A 168 10.48 2.11 -10.85
C ILE A 168 11.14 1.25 -9.77
N MET A 169 12.41 1.51 -9.54
CA MET A 169 13.13 0.98 -8.41
C MET A 169 13.23 2.06 -7.35
N ALA A 170 12.63 1.81 -6.20
CA ALA A 170 12.66 2.70 -5.05
C ALA A 170 13.72 2.21 -4.06
N ILE A 171 14.68 3.05 -3.72
CA ILE A 171 15.79 2.75 -2.80
C ILE A 171 15.67 3.67 -1.60
N PRO A 172 14.91 3.26 -0.56
CA PRO A 172 14.79 4.05 0.66
C PRO A 172 16.03 3.91 1.53
N ASP A 173 16.49 5.03 2.05
CA ASP A 173 17.42 5.06 3.16
C ASP A 173 16.64 5.27 4.46
N THR A 174 16.46 4.21 5.21
CA THR A 174 15.69 4.22 6.46
C THR A 174 16.33 5.04 7.57
N LYS A 175 17.62 5.40 7.46
CA LYS A 175 18.33 6.22 8.42
C LYS A 175 18.12 7.72 8.17
N SER A 176 18.27 8.13 6.89
CA SER A 176 18.10 9.54 6.52
C SER A 176 16.65 9.91 6.17
N GLY A 177 15.78 8.94 5.98
CA GLY A 177 14.40 9.15 5.51
C GLY A 177 14.27 9.46 4.02
N LYS A 178 15.37 9.56 3.28
CA LYS A 178 15.36 9.86 1.83
C LYS A 178 15.06 8.63 1.02
N ILE A 179 14.40 8.82 -0.14
CA ILE A 179 14.14 7.76 -1.12
C ILE A 179 14.71 8.21 -2.46
N ARG A 180 15.49 7.35 -3.09
CA ARG A 180 15.91 7.52 -4.49
C ARG A 180 15.01 6.67 -5.37
N TYR A 181 14.54 7.24 -6.48
CA TYR A 181 13.73 6.56 -7.47
C TYR A 181 14.50 6.47 -8.79
N LEU A 182 14.70 5.26 -9.28
CA LEU A 182 15.27 4.99 -10.60
C LEU A 182 14.13 4.54 -11.52
N VAL A 183 13.89 5.29 -12.59
CA VAL A 183 12.84 4.98 -13.56
C VAL A 183 13.46 4.33 -14.77
N PHE A 184 12.97 3.14 -15.14
CA PHE A 184 13.38 2.44 -16.34
C PHE A 184 12.42 2.75 -17.48
N GLN A 185 12.95 3.32 -18.55
CA GLN A 185 12.19 3.63 -19.76
C GLN A 185 12.87 3.00 -20.95
N TRP A 186 12.07 2.62 -21.95
CA TRP A 186 12.62 2.20 -23.22
C TRP A 186 13.07 3.43 -24.01
N PHE A 187 14.34 3.47 -24.35
CA PHE A 187 14.87 4.49 -25.25
C PHE A 187 14.65 4.06 -26.70
N LYS A 188 13.96 4.87 -27.48
CA LYS A 188 13.89 4.76 -28.94
C LYS A 188 14.86 5.79 -29.51
N ALA A 189 15.84 5.31 -30.25
CA ALA A 189 16.70 6.15 -31.06
C ALA A 189 15.94 6.71 -32.25
#